data_92779c12d71ee6147a23e00d0e41be2d
#
_entry.id   92779c12d71ee6147a23e00d0e41be2d
#
_cell.length_a   1.000
_cell.length_b   1.000
_cell.length_c   1.000
_cell.angle_alpha   90.00
_cell.angle_beta   90.00
_cell.angle_gamma   90.00
#
_symmetry.space_group_name_H-M   'P 1'
#
loop_
_entity.id
_entity.type
_entity.pdbx_description
1 polymer ?
#
loop_
_entity_poly.entity_id
_entity_poly.type
_entity_poly.pdbx_seq_one_letter_code
_entity_poly.pdbx_strand_id
1 'polypeptide(L)'
;MSLTLPRALRLLLLSTALPLVSLSAQAADWPTDTVRLVVPYAPGGTTDVLSRKVADLLQKEIGTVVVENRPGAGSTMATGQLARGGRGSDHTILMASPGHTIGPVIYKKLPYEPVKDFRFIRNVIEIPNVMVVPADSPYESVEDFVEAAKTKEMTFSSSGIGSSIHMSGELFKTMTGTKMTHVPFRGSGEALPALLGGDVDVSFENMPTVLSHIKSGKLRALAVTSAEPSPYLPGVEPLSKLGADLGLGDFVTTAWFGLIADESFPDEAVQTLQGALENVMEDQSFRDFVAQIGGETASHEGDEFRDYVAQDVERWQDVAGQAELQ
;
A
#
# COMPACT_ATOMS: atom_id res chain seq x y z
N MET A 1 -72.50 22.09 -71.00
CA MET A 1 -72.52 22.78 -69.71
C MET A 1 -71.20 22.50 -68.98
N SER A 2 -70.32 23.42 -69.09
CA SER A 2 -68.96 23.39 -68.55
C SER A 2 -68.95 24.00 -67.15
N LEU A 3 -68.44 23.32 -66.20
CA LEU A 3 -68.16 23.87 -64.90
C LEU A 3 -66.65 23.78 -64.63
N THR A 4 -66.05 24.93 -64.61
CA THR A 4 -64.64 25.19 -64.33
C THR A 4 -64.48 25.26 -62.77
N LEU A 5 -63.59 24.48 -62.19
CA LEU A 5 -63.12 24.64 -60.81
C LEU A 5 -61.85 25.49 -60.74
N PRO A 6 -61.75 26.36 -59.74
CA PRO A 6 -60.62 27.28 -59.63
C PRO A 6 -59.36 26.68 -59.03
N ARG A 7 -58.24 27.12 -59.57
CA ARG A 7 -56.91 26.97 -59.03
C ARG A 7 -56.76 27.86 -57.78
N ALA A 8 -56.53 27.28 -56.65
CA ALA A 8 -55.75 27.91 -55.54
C ALA A 8 -55.62 26.94 -54.35
N LEU A 9 -54.50 26.42 -54.10
CA LEU A 9 -53.77 26.52 -52.82
C LEU A 9 -52.60 25.54 -52.84
N ARG A 10 -51.48 25.94 -53.38
CA ARG A 10 -50.21 25.28 -53.14
C ARG A 10 -49.70 25.79 -51.80
N LEU A 11 -49.94 25.04 -50.70
CA LEU A 11 -49.29 25.23 -49.46
C LEU A 11 -47.83 24.80 -49.60
N LEU A 12 -46.95 25.78 -49.52
CA LEU A 12 -45.50 25.62 -49.36
C LEU A 12 -45.26 25.14 -47.92
N LEU A 13 -45.04 23.85 -47.74
CA LEU A 13 -44.43 23.33 -46.51
C LEU A 13 -42.93 23.63 -46.56
N LEU A 14 -42.53 24.80 -46.06
CA LEU A 14 -41.12 25.05 -45.68
C LEU A 14 -40.81 24.18 -44.44
N SER A 15 -40.22 23.04 -44.69
CA SER A 15 -39.58 22.21 -43.68
C SER A 15 -38.31 22.93 -43.20
N THR A 16 -38.42 23.69 -42.09
CA THR A 16 -37.25 24.22 -41.35
C THR A 16 -36.57 23.07 -40.66
N ALA A 17 -35.57 22.46 -41.31
CA ALA A 17 -34.61 21.58 -40.67
C ALA A 17 -33.78 22.45 -39.70
N LEU A 18 -34.14 22.43 -38.41
CA LEU A 18 -33.22 22.88 -37.34
C LEU A 18 -32.03 21.94 -37.33
N PRO A 19 -30.79 22.43 -37.46
CA PRO A 19 -29.63 21.60 -37.20
C PRO A 19 -29.67 21.26 -35.71
N LEU A 20 -29.80 19.97 -35.38
CA LEU A 20 -29.42 19.47 -34.06
C LEU A 20 -27.90 19.72 -33.93
N VAL A 21 -27.55 20.84 -33.30
CA VAL A 21 -26.22 21.02 -32.77
C VAL A 21 -26.12 20.03 -31.60
N SER A 22 -25.50 18.88 -31.85
CA SER A 22 -25.04 17.98 -30.81
C SER A 22 -24.03 18.79 -29.98
N LEU A 23 -24.48 19.36 -28.87
CA LEU A 23 -23.55 19.74 -27.81
C LEU A 23 -22.88 18.44 -27.37
N SER A 24 -21.69 18.17 -27.90
CA SER A 24 -20.75 17.27 -27.25
C SER A 24 -20.52 17.91 -25.89
N ALA A 25 -21.13 17.33 -24.84
CA ALA A 25 -20.72 17.63 -23.48
C ALA A 25 -19.24 17.23 -23.44
N GLN A 26 -18.36 18.23 -23.48
CA GLN A 26 -16.95 18.05 -23.19
C GLN A 26 -16.94 17.59 -21.74
N ALA A 27 -16.64 16.32 -21.51
CA ALA A 27 -16.40 15.85 -20.15
C ALA A 27 -15.33 16.79 -19.56
N ALA A 28 -15.63 17.38 -18.43
CA ALA A 28 -14.65 18.23 -17.76
C ALA A 28 -13.44 17.34 -17.44
N ASP A 29 -12.24 17.80 -17.81
CA ASP A 29 -11.00 17.06 -17.56
C ASP A 29 -10.92 16.68 -16.07
N TRP A 30 -10.71 15.42 -15.77
CA TRP A 30 -10.52 14.95 -14.40
C TRP A 30 -9.16 15.43 -13.87
N PRO A 31 -9.05 15.89 -12.61
CA PRO A 31 -10.05 15.96 -11.55
C PRO A 31 -10.89 17.25 -11.59
N THR A 32 -12.18 17.15 -11.32
CA THR A 32 -13.10 18.28 -11.20
C THR A 32 -13.27 18.79 -9.76
N ASP A 33 -12.68 18.09 -8.79
CA ASP A 33 -12.71 18.40 -7.35
C ASP A 33 -11.39 17.95 -6.69
N THR A 34 -11.24 18.22 -5.42
CA THR A 34 -10.09 17.78 -4.61
C THR A 34 -9.96 16.24 -4.60
N VAL A 35 -8.80 15.73 -4.97
CA VAL A 35 -8.46 14.30 -4.87
C VAL A 35 -8.11 13.96 -3.43
N ARG A 36 -8.76 12.94 -2.87
CA ARG A 36 -8.47 12.40 -1.54
C ARG A 36 -7.58 11.19 -1.63
N LEU A 37 -6.38 11.28 -1.08
CA LEU A 37 -5.47 10.15 -0.92
C LEU A 37 -5.63 9.57 0.49
N VAL A 38 -6.32 8.45 0.58
CA VAL A 38 -6.57 7.75 1.84
C VAL A 38 -5.36 6.94 2.24
N VAL A 39 -4.93 7.10 3.50
CA VAL A 39 -3.87 6.32 4.15
C VAL A 39 -4.52 5.42 5.20
N PRO A 40 -4.46 4.08 5.06
CA PRO A 40 -5.19 3.15 5.93
C PRO A 40 -4.50 2.88 7.28
N TYR A 41 -3.58 3.75 7.70
CA TYR A 41 -2.81 3.65 8.97
C TYR A 41 -2.73 4.99 9.68
N ALA A 42 -2.33 4.97 10.95
CA ALA A 42 -2.04 6.17 11.73
C ALA A 42 -0.89 6.99 11.10
N PRO A 43 -0.86 8.32 11.32
CA PRO A 43 0.20 9.18 10.81
C PRO A 43 1.60 8.77 11.30
N GLY A 44 2.63 9.11 10.51
CA GLY A 44 4.05 8.98 10.86
C GLY A 44 4.70 7.64 10.50
N GLY A 45 3.94 6.65 10.01
CA GLY A 45 4.52 5.41 9.46
C GLY A 45 4.83 5.53 7.96
N THR A 46 5.43 4.47 7.40
CA THR A 46 5.86 4.42 5.98
C THR A 46 4.77 4.85 5.01
N THR A 47 3.56 4.28 5.15
CA THR A 47 2.43 4.59 4.26
C THR A 47 2.06 6.08 4.27
N ASP A 48 2.06 6.71 5.45
CA ASP A 48 1.72 8.13 5.60
C ASP A 48 2.81 9.04 5.01
N VAL A 49 4.07 8.79 5.35
CA VAL A 49 5.21 9.59 4.87
C VAL A 49 5.34 9.50 3.34
N LEU A 50 5.19 8.31 2.77
CA LEU A 50 5.18 8.10 1.33
C LEU A 50 4.00 8.82 0.67
N SER A 51 2.78 8.65 1.21
CA SER A 51 1.58 9.28 0.65
C SER A 51 1.67 10.80 0.62
N ARG A 52 2.25 11.42 1.65
CA ARG A 52 2.47 12.88 1.68
C ARG A 52 3.47 13.32 0.62
N LYS A 53 4.56 12.58 0.41
CA LYS A 53 5.52 12.89 -0.65
C LYS A 53 4.90 12.73 -2.04
N VAL A 54 4.13 11.67 -2.27
CA VAL A 54 3.40 11.45 -3.53
C VAL A 54 2.36 12.56 -3.75
N ALA A 55 1.56 12.90 -2.74
CA ALA A 55 0.56 13.96 -2.83
C ALA A 55 1.17 15.33 -3.14
N ASP A 56 2.31 15.66 -2.50
CA ASP A 56 3.04 16.92 -2.76
C ASP A 56 3.48 17.06 -4.22
N LEU A 57 3.88 15.96 -4.84
CA LEU A 57 4.27 15.95 -6.25
C LEU A 57 3.05 15.89 -7.19
N LEU A 58 2.07 15.04 -6.89
CA LEU A 58 0.83 14.94 -7.66
C LEU A 58 0.07 16.27 -7.74
N GLN A 59 0.11 17.11 -6.70
CA GLN A 59 -0.51 18.44 -6.74
C GLN A 59 -0.01 19.32 -7.88
N LYS A 60 1.21 19.13 -8.32
CA LYS A 60 1.82 19.89 -9.43
C LYS A 60 1.26 19.45 -10.79
N GLU A 61 0.78 18.23 -10.87
CA GLU A 61 0.29 17.58 -12.10
C GLU A 61 -1.24 17.70 -12.25
N ILE A 62 -1.97 17.43 -11.16
CA ILE A 62 -3.43 17.24 -11.22
C ILE A 62 -4.23 18.20 -10.32
N GLY A 63 -3.57 19.16 -9.66
CA GLY A 63 -4.23 20.10 -8.73
C GLY A 63 -4.32 19.55 -7.30
N THR A 64 -5.32 19.95 -6.52
CA THR A 64 -5.35 19.73 -5.07
C THR A 64 -5.46 18.24 -4.70
N VAL A 65 -4.49 17.72 -3.95
CA VAL A 65 -4.49 16.38 -3.37
C VAL A 65 -4.39 16.47 -1.84
N VAL A 66 -5.34 15.88 -1.11
CA VAL A 66 -5.40 15.90 0.36
C VAL A 66 -5.18 14.49 0.90
N VAL A 67 -4.21 14.36 1.81
CA VAL A 67 -3.94 13.08 2.50
C VAL A 67 -4.83 12.94 3.72
N GLU A 68 -5.53 11.81 3.83
CA GLU A 68 -6.47 11.52 4.92
C GLU A 68 -6.15 10.16 5.57
N ASN A 69 -5.75 10.18 6.85
CA ASN A 69 -5.47 8.95 7.60
C ASN A 69 -6.76 8.33 8.14
N ARG A 70 -7.02 7.06 7.78
CA ARG A 70 -8.17 6.26 8.24
C ARG A 70 -7.69 4.89 8.75
N PRO A 71 -7.07 4.83 9.94
CA PRO A 71 -6.51 3.60 10.46
C PRO A 71 -7.59 2.62 10.92
N GLY A 72 -7.27 1.32 10.87
CA GLY A 72 -8.13 0.28 11.47
C GLY A 72 -7.98 -1.09 10.81
N ALA A 73 -7.95 -2.13 11.64
CA ALA A 73 -7.92 -3.55 11.26
C ALA A 73 -6.90 -3.86 10.15
N GLY A 74 -5.64 -3.44 10.32
CA GLY A 74 -4.55 -3.71 9.38
C GLY A 74 -4.81 -3.22 7.94
N SER A 75 -5.45 -2.06 7.77
CA SER A 75 -5.92 -1.44 6.52
C SER A 75 -7.33 -1.82 6.07
N THR A 76 -7.87 -2.97 6.47
CA THR A 76 -9.10 -3.53 5.88
C THR A 76 -10.34 -2.64 6.07
N MET A 77 -10.38 -1.78 7.10
CA MET A 77 -11.48 -0.82 7.29
C MET A 77 -11.52 0.24 6.18
N ALA A 78 -10.41 0.91 5.91
CA ALA A 78 -10.34 1.94 4.88
C ALA A 78 -10.49 1.33 3.48
N THR A 79 -9.86 0.19 3.24
CA THR A 79 -9.99 -0.57 1.99
C THR A 79 -11.43 -0.98 1.71
N GLY A 80 -12.14 -1.51 2.72
CA GLY A 80 -13.55 -1.84 2.59
C GLY A 80 -14.48 -0.62 2.47
N GLN A 81 -14.05 0.56 2.93
CA GLN A 81 -14.77 1.81 2.65
C GLN A 81 -14.59 2.24 1.20
N LEU A 82 -13.39 2.13 0.66
CA LEU A 82 -13.10 2.42 -0.75
C LEU A 82 -13.90 1.48 -1.67
N ALA A 83 -13.85 0.17 -1.44
CA ALA A 83 -14.54 -0.85 -2.25
C ALA A 83 -16.06 -0.64 -2.34
N ARG A 84 -16.69 -0.02 -1.33
CA ARG A 84 -18.12 0.29 -1.37
C ARG A 84 -18.47 1.41 -2.34
N GLY A 85 -17.50 2.17 -2.79
CA GLY A 85 -17.73 3.33 -3.64
C GLY A 85 -18.64 4.39 -3.00
N GLY A 86 -19.35 5.13 -3.82
CA GLY A 86 -20.36 6.10 -3.39
C GLY A 86 -19.97 7.54 -3.69
N ARG A 87 -20.58 8.50 -3.01
CA ARG A 87 -20.37 9.93 -3.31
C ARG A 87 -18.91 10.34 -3.13
N GLY A 88 -18.29 10.80 -4.21
CA GLY A 88 -16.90 11.26 -4.27
C GLY A 88 -15.89 10.11 -4.35
N SER A 89 -16.31 8.89 -4.65
CA SER A 89 -15.37 7.79 -4.94
C SER A 89 -14.56 8.07 -6.19
N ASP A 90 -15.10 8.75 -7.17
CA ASP A 90 -14.45 9.25 -8.39
C ASP A 90 -13.29 10.24 -8.17
N HIS A 91 -13.09 10.70 -6.93
CA HIS A 91 -11.97 11.56 -6.49
C HIS A 91 -11.28 10.99 -5.24
N THR A 92 -11.42 9.68 -4.99
CA THR A 92 -10.82 9.02 -3.82
C THR A 92 -9.92 7.87 -4.27
N ILE A 93 -8.65 7.96 -3.91
CA ILE A 93 -7.65 6.91 -4.11
C ILE A 93 -7.10 6.47 -2.77
N LEU A 94 -6.54 5.28 -2.69
CA LEU A 94 -5.98 4.72 -1.45
C LEU A 94 -4.55 4.26 -1.70
N MET A 95 -3.64 4.56 -0.77
CA MET A 95 -2.31 3.97 -0.74
C MET A 95 -2.42 2.57 -0.13
N ALA A 96 -2.54 1.58 -1.00
CA ALA A 96 -2.55 0.17 -0.60
C ALA A 96 -1.15 -0.31 -0.20
N SER A 97 -1.12 -1.38 0.60
CA SER A 97 0.09 -2.03 1.11
C SER A 97 -0.22 -3.51 1.35
N PRO A 98 0.73 -4.35 1.80
CA PRO A 98 0.46 -5.78 2.00
C PRO A 98 -0.74 -6.12 2.90
N GLY A 99 -1.20 -5.20 3.75
CA GLY A 99 -2.46 -5.42 4.49
C GLY A 99 -3.67 -5.64 3.58
N HIS A 100 -3.62 -5.17 2.34
CA HIS A 100 -4.64 -5.42 1.32
C HIS A 100 -4.66 -6.89 0.86
N THR A 101 -3.49 -7.51 0.69
CA THR A 101 -3.32 -8.91 0.25
C THR A 101 -3.32 -9.92 1.39
N ILE A 102 -2.89 -9.49 2.59
CA ILE A 102 -2.89 -10.29 3.81
C ILE A 102 -4.29 -10.38 4.43
N GLY A 103 -5.10 -9.31 4.30
CA GLY A 103 -6.45 -9.26 4.84
C GLY A 103 -7.30 -10.51 4.56
N PRO A 104 -7.36 -11.02 3.30
CA PRO A 104 -8.09 -12.24 2.95
C PRO A 104 -7.67 -13.49 3.72
N VAL A 105 -6.44 -13.53 4.17
CA VAL A 105 -5.87 -14.67 4.90
C VAL A 105 -6.23 -14.62 6.40
N ILE A 106 -6.20 -13.42 6.97
CA ILE A 106 -6.40 -13.21 8.41
C ILE A 106 -7.89 -13.10 8.78
N TYR A 107 -8.69 -12.45 7.93
CA TYR A 107 -10.08 -12.16 8.25
C TYR A 107 -11.03 -13.10 7.52
N LYS A 108 -11.77 -13.94 8.25
CA LYS A 108 -12.76 -14.89 7.68
C LYS A 108 -13.87 -14.21 6.85
N LYS A 109 -14.12 -12.92 7.08
CA LYS A 109 -15.12 -12.14 6.33
C LYS A 109 -14.54 -10.76 6.07
N LEU A 110 -14.17 -10.51 4.82
CA LEU A 110 -13.86 -9.18 4.34
C LEU A 110 -15.07 -8.57 3.64
N PRO A 111 -15.23 -7.24 3.71
CA PRO A 111 -16.29 -6.54 2.98
C PRO A 111 -15.92 -6.25 1.51
N TYR A 112 -14.89 -6.89 0.96
CA TYR A 112 -14.36 -6.68 -0.40
C TYR A 112 -13.60 -7.90 -0.91
N GLU A 113 -13.52 -8.00 -2.24
CA GLU A 113 -12.66 -8.94 -2.98
C GLU A 113 -11.36 -8.21 -3.37
N PRO A 114 -10.17 -8.63 -2.93
CA PRO A 114 -8.94 -7.83 -2.99
C PRO A 114 -8.46 -7.48 -4.39
N VAL A 115 -8.85 -8.23 -5.41
CA VAL A 115 -8.46 -7.98 -6.81
C VAL A 115 -9.63 -7.40 -7.61
N LYS A 116 -10.84 -7.91 -7.40
CA LYS A 116 -11.98 -7.63 -8.27
C LYS A 116 -12.64 -6.27 -8.01
N ASP A 117 -12.65 -5.81 -6.76
CA ASP A 117 -13.40 -4.61 -6.36
C ASP A 117 -12.58 -3.31 -6.53
N PHE A 118 -11.41 -3.40 -7.21
CA PHE A 118 -10.48 -2.27 -7.31
C PHE A 118 -9.92 -2.07 -8.73
N ARG A 119 -9.64 -0.80 -9.02
CA ARG A 119 -8.79 -0.36 -10.12
C ARG A 119 -7.37 -0.18 -9.58
N PHE A 120 -6.42 -0.85 -10.19
CA PHE A 120 -5.00 -0.76 -9.85
C PHE A 120 -4.35 0.31 -10.70
N ILE A 121 -3.80 1.35 -10.05
CA ILE A 121 -3.25 2.51 -10.76
C ILE A 121 -1.77 2.30 -10.98
N ARG A 122 -0.97 2.27 -9.88
CA ARG A 122 0.48 2.05 -9.96
C ARG A 122 1.05 1.56 -8.63
N ASN A 123 1.96 0.59 -8.67
CA ASN A 123 2.88 0.30 -7.59
C ASN A 123 3.95 1.41 -7.52
N VAL A 124 4.18 1.98 -6.35
CA VAL A 124 5.03 3.17 -6.17
C VAL A 124 6.42 2.79 -5.68
N ILE A 125 6.48 2.01 -4.60
CA ILE A 125 7.75 1.53 -4.02
C ILE A 125 7.62 0.10 -3.49
N GLU A 126 8.77 -0.57 -3.42
CA GLU A 126 8.98 -1.80 -2.67
C GLU A 126 10.09 -1.61 -1.64
N ILE A 127 9.94 -2.24 -0.49
CA ILE A 127 10.88 -2.13 0.62
C ILE A 127 11.04 -3.47 1.34
N PRO A 128 12.21 -3.75 1.92
CA PRO A 128 12.34 -4.80 2.91
C PRO A 128 11.76 -4.37 4.25
N ASN A 129 11.39 -5.34 5.07
CA ASN A 129 11.28 -5.12 6.51
C ASN A 129 12.66 -5.35 7.14
N VAL A 130 12.84 -4.86 8.35
CA VAL A 130 14.07 -5.01 9.14
C VAL A 130 13.70 -5.56 10.50
N MET A 131 14.34 -6.65 10.89
CA MET A 131 14.28 -7.13 12.27
C MET A 131 15.12 -6.20 13.14
N VAL A 132 14.46 -5.45 14.01
CA VAL A 132 15.09 -4.42 14.84
C VAL A 132 14.75 -4.60 16.31
N VAL A 133 15.73 -4.30 17.17
CA VAL A 133 15.61 -4.26 18.62
C VAL A 133 16.04 -2.90 19.15
N PRO A 134 15.67 -2.48 20.39
CA PRO A 134 16.27 -1.32 21.05
C PRO A 134 17.79 -1.42 21.07
N ALA A 135 18.50 -0.29 20.98
CA ALA A 135 19.97 -0.28 20.91
C ALA A 135 20.65 -0.84 22.17
N ASP A 136 19.99 -0.70 23.32
CA ASP A 136 20.42 -1.21 24.64
C ASP A 136 19.93 -2.64 24.92
N SER A 137 19.23 -3.25 23.97
CA SER A 137 18.84 -4.66 24.02
C SER A 137 20.08 -5.56 24.18
N PRO A 138 20.00 -6.64 24.98
CA PRO A 138 21.11 -7.59 25.16
C PRO A 138 21.33 -8.46 23.90
N TYR A 139 20.43 -8.41 22.91
CA TYR A 139 20.51 -9.24 21.71
C TYR A 139 21.31 -8.51 20.63
N GLU A 140 22.45 -9.09 20.24
CA GLU A 140 23.37 -8.52 19.25
C GLU A 140 23.25 -9.19 17.88
N SER A 141 22.65 -10.39 17.84
CA SER A 141 22.45 -11.21 16.64
C SER A 141 21.04 -11.83 16.59
N VAL A 142 20.68 -12.40 15.44
CA VAL A 142 19.45 -13.20 15.27
C VAL A 142 19.51 -14.43 16.17
N GLU A 143 20.67 -15.08 16.25
CA GLU A 143 20.94 -16.25 17.06
C GLU A 143 20.71 -15.97 18.54
N ASP A 144 21.28 -14.88 19.09
CA ASP A 144 21.08 -14.47 20.49
C ASP A 144 19.60 -14.27 20.81
N PHE A 145 18.87 -13.61 19.89
CA PHE A 145 17.44 -13.37 20.04
C PHE A 145 16.65 -14.69 20.03
N VAL A 146 16.92 -15.58 19.09
CA VAL A 146 16.25 -16.88 18.97
C VAL A 146 16.52 -17.75 20.19
N GLU A 147 17.76 -17.83 20.69
CA GLU A 147 18.13 -18.59 21.89
C GLU A 147 17.34 -18.10 23.10
N ALA A 148 17.31 -16.79 23.30
CA ALA A 148 16.55 -16.19 24.41
C ALA A 148 15.03 -16.42 24.24
N ALA A 149 14.47 -16.23 23.05
CA ALA A 149 13.05 -16.37 22.77
C ALA A 149 12.51 -17.81 22.83
N LYS A 150 13.37 -18.83 22.81
CA LYS A 150 13.00 -20.23 23.08
C LYS A 150 12.65 -20.47 24.55
N THR A 151 13.25 -19.72 25.44
CA THR A 151 13.12 -19.92 26.90
C THR A 151 12.32 -18.83 27.59
N LYS A 152 12.41 -17.59 27.11
CA LYS A 152 11.71 -16.41 27.61
C LYS A 152 10.64 -15.99 26.59
N GLU A 153 9.46 -15.61 27.06
CA GLU A 153 8.45 -14.99 26.23
C GLU A 153 8.92 -13.57 25.83
N MET A 154 8.93 -13.31 24.53
CA MET A 154 9.26 -12.01 23.94
C MET A 154 8.00 -11.34 23.40
N THR A 155 8.05 -10.01 23.27
CA THR A 155 6.98 -9.23 22.64
C THR A 155 7.45 -8.67 21.31
N PHE A 156 6.57 -8.65 20.30
CA PHE A 156 6.85 -7.96 19.04
C PHE A 156 5.73 -7.00 18.65
N SER A 157 6.11 -5.82 18.17
CA SER A 157 5.14 -4.82 17.70
C SER A 157 4.84 -4.97 16.22
N SER A 158 3.69 -4.44 15.82
CA SER A 158 3.35 -4.24 14.39
C SER A 158 2.46 -3.02 14.18
N SER A 159 2.32 -2.62 12.91
CA SER A 159 1.38 -1.58 12.47
C SER A 159 -0.09 -2.04 12.43
N GLY A 160 -0.38 -3.23 12.99
CA GLY A 160 -1.71 -3.81 13.12
C GLY A 160 -1.79 -5.24 12.59
N ILE A 161 -2.82 -5.96 13.03
CA ILE A 161 -3.11 -7.34 12.61
C ILE A 161 -3.30 -7.37 11.10
N GLY A 162 -2.58 -8.24 10.39
CA GLY A 162 -2.61 -8.34 8.93
C GLY A 162 -1.66 -7.38 8.19
N SER A 163 -0.79 -6.64 8.89
CA SER A 163 0.32 -5.92 8.24
C SER A 163 1.49 -6.85 7.88
N SER A 164 2.36 -6.44 6.94
CA SER A 164 3.59 -7.17 6.64
C SER A 164 4.48 -7.35 7.88
N ILE A 165 4.51 -6.35 8.75
CA ILE A 165 5.26 -6.36 10.01
C ILE A 165 4.75 -7.47 10.95
N HIS A 166 3.41 -7.57 11.10
CA HIS A 166 2.78 -8.65 11.85
C HIS A 166 3.12 -10.02 11.27
N MET A 167 2.91 -10.19 9.97
CA MET A 167 3.13 -11.48 9.30
C MET A 167 4.59 -11.92 9.32
N SER A 168 5.53 -10.97 9.21
CA SER A 168 6.96 -11.28 9.37
C SER A 168 7.27 -11.79 10.78
N GLY A 169 6.66 -11.21 11.82
CA GLY A 169 6.80 -11.67 13.20
C GLY A 169 6.21 -13.06 13.42
N GLU A 170 5.01 -13.32 12.91
CA GLU A 170 4.36 -14.63 13.03
C GLU A 170 5.12 -15.72 12.24
N LEU A 171 5.57 -15.41 11.01
CA LEU A 171 6.38 -16.32 10.22
C LEU A 171 7.69 -16.66 10.94
N PHE A 172 8.39 -15.66 11.47
CA PHE A 172 9.62 -15.84 12.25
C PHE A 172 9.37 -16.74 13.47
N LYS A 173 8.33 -16.44 14.25
CA LYS A 173 7.93 -17.24 15.41
C LYS A 173 7.68 -18.71 15.06
N THR A 174 6.96 -18.94 13.96
CA THR A 174 6.63 -20.31 13.50
C THR A 174 7.88 -21.05 13.03
N MET A 175 8.68 -20.44 12.17
CA MET A 175 9.88 -21.08 11.60
C MET A 175 10.95 -21.39 12.67
N THR A 176 11.10 -20.52 13.67
CA THR A 176 12.11 -20.71 14.74
C THR A 176 11.61 -21.46 15.98
N GLY A 177 10.29 -21.64 16.11
CA GLY A 177 9.67 -22.23 17.30
C GLY A 177 9.83 -21.36 18.56
N THR A 178 10.03 -20.04 18.40
CA THR A 178 10.21 -19.09 19.50
C THR A 178 8.88 -18.71 20.15
N LYS A 179 8.95 -18.21 21.39
CA LYS A 179 7.79 -17.74 22.17
C LYS A 179 7.69 -16.23 22.05
N MET A 180 6.77 -15.77 21.21
CA MET A 180 6.58 -14.34 20.95
C MET A 180 5.10 -13.97 21.02
N THR A 181 4.78 -12.91 21.74
CA THR A 181 3.44 -12.33 21.86
C THR A 181 3.34 -11.07 21.02
N HIS A 182 2.34 -11.03 20.11
CA HIS A 182 2.09 -9.89 19.25
C HIS A 182 1.43 -8.72 20.01
N VAL A 183 1.97 -7.51 19.84
CA VAL A 183 1.43 -6.25 20.34
C VAL A 183 1.04 -5.36 19.16
N PRO A 184 -0.25 -5.33 18.76
CA PRO A 184 -0.69 -4.55 17.62
C PRO A 184 -0.89 -3.07 17.93
N PHE A 185 -0.48 -2.19 17.01
CA PHE A 185 -0.74 -0.75 16.99
C PHE A 185 -1.58 -0.38 15.77
N ARG A 186 -2.03 0.89 15.66
CA ARG A 186 -2.81 1.36 14.51
C ARG A 186 -1.93 1.82 13.32
N GLY A 187 -0.61 1.70 13.45
CA GLY A 187 0.40 2.05 12.46
C GLY A 187 1.78 2.14 13.09
N SER A 188 2.84 2.10 12.25
CA SER A 188 4.23 2.17 12.69
C SER A 188 4.56 3.45 13.47
N GLY A 189 3.87 4.57 13.16
CA GLY A 189 4.04 5.82 13.91
C GLY A 189 3.66 5.71 15.38
N GLU A 190 2.73 4.81 15.75
CA GLU A 190 2.36 4.51 17.15
C GLU A 190 3.21 3.37 17.72
N ALA A 191 3.65 2.40 16.91
CA ALA A 191 4.46 1.26 17.34
C ALA A 191 5.91 1.65 17.65
N LEU A 192 6.48 2.57 16.89
CA LEU A 192 7.88 2.98 17.00
C LEU A 192 8.29 3.54 18.38
N PRO A 193 7.49 4.41 19.05
CA PRO A 193 7.81 4.84 20.41
C PRO A 193 7.91 3.68 21.42
N ALA A 194 7.03 2.67 21.32
CA ALA A 194 7.07 1.50 22.20
C ALA A 194 8.33 0.66 21.98
N LEU A 195 8.77 0.51 20.73
CA LEU A 195 10.04 -0.17 20.41
C LEU A 195 11.25 0.63 20.92
N LEU A 196 11.29 1.94 20.66
CA LEU A 196 12.38 2.81 21.13
C LEU A 196 12.48 2.89 22.65
N GLY A 197 11.34 2.75 23.36
CA GLY A 197 11.26 2.75 24.83
C GLY A 197 11.54 1.40 25.47
N GLY A 198 11.65 0.32 24.67
CA GLY A 198 11.82 -1.04 25.19
C GLY A 198 10.54 -1.65 25.79
N ASP A 199 9.36 -1.06 25.48
CA ASP A 199 8.06 -1.63 25.88
C ASP A 199 7.74 -2.91 25.09
N VAL A 200 8.40 -3.10 23.94
CA VAL A 200 8.41 -4.33 23.14
C VAL A 200 9.85 -4.72 22.81
N ASP A 201 10.10 -6.03 22.73
CA ASP A 201 11.47 -6.57 22.58
C ASP A 201 11.99 -6.45 21.14
N VAL A 202 11.13 -6.60 20.13
CA VAL A 202 11.51 -6.64 18.71
C VAL A 202 10.40 -6.12 17.80
N SER A 203 10.78 -5.70 16.60
CA SER A 203 9.84 -5.46 15.49
C SER A 203 10.46 -5.89 14.17
N PHE A 204 9.62 -6.30 13.21
CA PHE A 204 9.99 -6.53 11.81
C PHE A 204 9.53 -5.32 10.99
N GLU A 205 10.06 -4.15 11.34
CA GLU A 205 9.52 -2.86 10.91
C GLU A 205 9.92 -2.54 9.46
N ASN A 206 9.10 -1.76 8.79
CA ASN A 206 9.41 -1.26 7.46
C ASN A 206 10.67 -0.38 7.48
N MET A 207 11.59 -0.59 6.53
CA MET A 207 12.86 0.13 6.43
C MET A 207 12.71 1.66 6.59
N PRO A 208 11.77 2.35 5.93
CA PRO A 208 11.62 3.80 6.06
C PRO A 208 11.39 4.29 7.48
N THR A 209 10.66 3.52 8.28
CA THR A 209 10.33 3.89 9.66
C THR A 209 11.55 3.83 10.58
N VAL A 210 12.48 2.89 10.35
CA VAL A 210 13.56 2.59 11.30
C VAL A 210 14.95 3.02 10.83
N LEU A 211 15.16 3.26 9.54
CA LEU A 211 16.48 3.52 8.97
C LEU A 211 17.24 4.67 9.66
N SER A 212 16.56 5.79 9.94
CA SER A 212 17.16 6.94 10.63
C SER A 212 17.51 6.61 12.09
N HIS A 213 16.71 5.78 12.76
CA HIS A 213 16.95 5.35 14.15
C HIS A 213 18.09 4.35 14.23
N ILE A 214 18.23 3.48 13.22
CA ILE A 214 19.39 2.56 13.12
C ILE A 214 20.66 3.39 12.88
N LYS A 215 20.66 4.30 11.92
CA LYS A 215 21.81 5.17 11.60
C LYS A 215 22.22 6.07 12.78
N SER A 216 21.28 6.48 13.62
CA SER A 216 21.54 7.29 14.83
C SER A 216 21.85 6.46 16.08
N GLY A 217 21.91 5.12 15.98
CA GLY A 217 22.23 4.22 17.08
C GLY A 217 21.15 4.11 18.16
N LYS A 218 19.90 4.43 17.85
CA LYS A 218 18.75 4.25 18.76
C LYS A 218 18.11 2.88 18.65
N LEU A 219 18.24 2.25 17.49
CA LEU A 219 17.83 0.89 17.22
C LEU A 219 19.01 0.11 16.65
N ARG A 220 19.02 -1.21 16.90
CA ARG A 220 19.94 -2.17 16.28
C ARG A 220 19.18 -2.99 15.27
N ALA A 221 19.67 -3.00 14.02
CA ALA A 221 19.20 -3.94 13.00
C ALA A 221 19.90 -5.28 13.20
N LEU A 222 19.14 -6.35 13.32
CA LEU A 222 19.66 -7.71 13.39
C LEU A 222 19.72 -8.37 12.03
N ALA A 223 18.71 -8.14 11.17
CA ALA A 223 18.64 -8.68 9.82
C ALA A 223 17.67 -7.89 8.95
N VAL A 224 17.78 -8.02 7.62
CA VAL A 224 16.73 -7.64 6.67
C VAL A 224 15.88 -8.85 6.29
N THR A 225 14.64 -8.61 5.87
CA THR A 225 13.71 -9.68 5.48
C THR A 225 13.69 -9.98 3.98
N SER A 226 14.40 -9.18 3.18
CA SER A 226 14.58 -9.40 1.74
C SER A 226 15.48 -10.60 1.47
N ALA A 227 15.41 -11.17 0.25
CA ALA A 227 16.28 -12.26 -0.17
C ALA A 227 17.75 -11.84 -0.28
N GLU A 228 18.01 -10.56 -0.63
CA GLU A 228 19.34 -9.98 -0.77
C GLU A 228 19.58 -8.86 0.26
N PRO A 229 20.86 -8.59 0.60
CA PRO A 229 21.21 -7.46 1.47
C PRO A 229 20.74 -6.13 0.91
N SER A 230 20.32 -5.22 1.78
CA SER A 230 19.94 -3.88 1.37
C SER A 230 21.15 -2.96 1.27
N PRO A 231 21.32 -2.19 0.17
CA PRO A 231 22.41 -1.22 0.03
C PRO A 231 22.31 -0.07 1.07
N TYR A 232 21.15 0.11 1.69
CA TYR A 232 20.89 1.17 2.67
C TYR A 232 21.30 0.79 4.10
N LEU A 233 21.53 -0.51 4.35
CA LEU A 233 22.01 -1.06 5.63
C LEU A 233 23.22 -1.98 5.37
N PRO A 234 24.40 -1.42 4.98
CA PRO A 234 25.58 -2.22 4.74
C PRO A 234 25.99 -3.03 5.97
N GLY A 235 26.26 -4.32 5.76
CA GLY A 235 26.65 -5.25 6.83
C GLY A 235 25.48 -5.89 7.59
N VAL A 236 24.24 -5.56 7.26
CA VAL A 236 23.05 -6.27 7.77
C VAL A 236 22.60 -7.29 6.73
N GLU A 237 22.75 -8.57 7.07
CA GLU A 237 22.45 -9.69 6.18
C GLU A 237 20.95 -10.08 6.20
N PRO A 238 20.46 -10.76 5.16
CA PRO A 238 19.12 -11.35 5.14
C PRO A 238 18.93 -12.42 6.22
N LEU A 239 17.71 -12.49 6.78
CA LEU A 239 17.31 -13.57 7.70
C LEU A 239 17.51 -14.96 7.09
N SER A 240 17.22 -15.13 5.80
CA SER A 240 17.42 -16.39 5.08
C SER A 240 18.89 -16.85 5.02
N LYS A 241 19.84 -15.90 5.03
CA LYS A 241 21.28 -16.23 5.03
C LYS A 241 21.81 -16.49 6.44
N LEU A 242 21.39 -15.68 7.44
CA LEU A 242 21.83 -15.83 8.84
C LEU A 242 21.24 -17.05 9.51
N GLY A 243 20.02 -17.39 9.18
CA GLY A 243 19.23 -18.34 9.94
C GLY A 243 19.05 -19.70 9.27
N ALA A 244 19.90 -20.13 8.35
CA ALA A 244 19.78 -21.45 7.71
C ALA A 244 19.72 -22.58 8.73
N ASP A 245 20.58 -22.55 9.76
CA ASP A 245 20.60 -23.53 10.87
C ASP A 245 19.47 -23.32 11.89
N LEU A 246 18.76 -22.18 11.82
CA LEU A 246 17.62 -21.83 12.67
C LEU A 246 16.26 -22.14 12.01
N GLY A 247 16.26 -22.70 10.81
CA GLY A 247 15.06 -22.97 10.04
C GLY A 247 14.55 -21.78 9.21
N LEU A 248 15.33 -20.70 9.09
CA LEU A 248 14.94 -19.46 8.37
C LEU A 248 15.40 -19.39 6.91
N GLY A 249 15.91 -20.50 6.34
CA GLY A 249 16.49 -20.52 4.97
C GLY A 249 15.54 -20.00 3.87
N ASP A 250 14.24 -20.17 4.04
CA ASP A 250 13.21 -19.70 3.10
C ASP A 250 12.50 -18.43 3.58
N PHE A 251 13.03 -17.74 4.60
CA PHE A 251 12.40 -16.54 5.13
C PHE A 251 12.61 -15.36 4.18
N VAL A 252 11.57 -14.97 3.47
CA VAL A 252 11.56 -13.76 2.62
C VAL A 252 10.22 -13.06 2.77
N THR A 253 10.24 -11.81 3.25
CA THR A 253 9.08 -10.93 3.27
C THR A 253 9.47 -9.53 2.81
N THR A 254 8.60 -8.91 2.01
CA THR A 254 8.76 -7.53 1.54
C THR A 254 7.45 -6.78 1.71
N ALA A 255 7.50 -5.47 1.64
CA ALA A 255 6.33 -4.64 1.59
C ALA A 255 6.32 -3.81 0.32
N TRP A 256 5.15 -3.68 -0.29
CA TRP A 256 4.88 -2.84 -1.44
C TRP A 256 3.87 -1.76 -1.10
N PHE A 257 3.92 -0.64 -1.81
CA PHE A 257 2.98 0.47 -1.63
C PHE A 257 2.56 0.99 -2.99
N GLY A 258 1.25 1.02 -3.24
CA GLY A 258 0.71 1.41 -4.53
C GLY A 258 -0.66 2.06 -4.43
N LEU A 259 -1.03 2.81 -5.45
CA LEU A 259 -2.30 3.51 -5.53
C LEU A 259 -3.37 2.64 -6.18
N ILE A 260 -4.50 2.54 -5.50
CA ILE A 260 -5.72 1.88 -5.99
C ILE A 260 -6.93 2.80 -5.83
N ALA A 261 -7.97 2.52 -6.60
CA ALA A 261 -9.29 3.14 -6.49
C ALA A 261 -10.37 2.05 -6.47
N ASP A 262 -11.64 2.41 -6.22
CA ASP A 262 -12.75 1.46 -6.36
C ASP A 262 -12.99 1.08 -7.82
N GLU A 263 -13.67 -0.05 -8.07
CA GLU A 263 -13.91 -0.59 -9.42
C GLU A 263 -14.64 0.38 -10.35
N SER A 264 -15.49 1.26 -9.80
CA SER A 264 -16.24 2.25 -10.58
C SER A 264 -15.45 3.51 -10.93
N PHE A 265 -14.19 3.61 -10.53
CA PHE A 265 -13.35 4.79 -10.79
C PHE A 265 -13.20 5.02 -12.30
N PRO A 266 -13.39 6.27 -12.81
CA PRO A 266 -13.42 6.53 -14.24
C PRO A 266 -12.12 6.17 -14.97
N ASP A 267 -12.22 5.60 -16.17
CA ASP A 267 -11.07 5.24 -17.01
C ASP A 267 -10.16 6.45 -17.31
N GLU A 268 -10.76 7.61 -17.59
CA GLU A 268 -10.02 8.86 -17.80
C GLU A 268 -9.22 9.27 -16.55
N ALA A 269 -9.79 9.11 -15.37
CA ALA A 269 -9.12 9.39 -14.12
C ALA A 269 -7.93 8.43 -13.86
N VAL A 270 -8.09 7.14 -14.21
CA VAL A 270 -6.99 6.16 -14.14
C VAL A 270 -5.84 6.59 -15.05
N GLN A 271 -6.13 6.92 -16.31
CA GLN A 271 -5.12 7.35 -17.29
C GLN A 271 -4.42 8.64 -16.86
N THR A 272 -5.18 9.62 -16.37
CA THR A 272 -4.62 10.88 -15.84
C THR A 272 -3.69 10.62 -14.65
N LEU A 273 -4.11 9.77 -13.71
CA LEU A 273 -3.27 9.41 -12.56
C LEU A 273 -2.03 8.63 -12.96
N GLN A 274 -2.12 7.69 -13.91
CA GLN A 274 -0.96 6.94 -14.38
C GLN A 274 0.09 7.88 -15.01
N GLY A 275 -0.34 8.78 -15.91
CA GLY A 275 0.56 9.76 -16.51
C GLY A 275 1.19 10.73 -15.48
N ALA A 276 0.38 11.22 -14.52
CA ALA A 276 0.89 12.07 -13.46
C ALA A 276 1.88 11.33 -12.53
N LEU A 277 1.61 10.06 -12.23
CA LEU A 277 2.50 9.23 -11.42
C LEU A 277 3.80 8.88 -12.16
N GLU A 278 3.77 8.71 -13.47
CA GLU A 278 5.00 8.56 -14.25
C GLU A 278 5.93 9.75 -14.05
N ASN A 279 5.41 10.99 -14.16
CA ASN A 279 6.16 12.20 -13.87
C ASN A 279 6.67 12.24 -12.43
N VAL A 280 5.86 11.80 -11.45
CA VAL A 280 6.29 11.70 -10.04
C VAL A 280 7.45 10.70 -9.89
N MET A 281 7.37 9.53 -10.53
CA MET A 281 8.42 8.51 -10.43
C MET A 281 9.73 8.97 -11.11
N GLU A 282 9.63 9.84 -12.12
CA GLU A 282 10.77 10.45 -12.81
C GLU A 282 11.35 11.67 -12.08
N ASP A 283 10.60 12.29 -11.17
CA ASP A 283 11.06 13.45 -10.39
C ASP A 283 12.28 13.09 -9.53
N GLN A 284 13.37 13.84 -9.68
CA GLN A 284 14.62 13.58 -8.96
C GLN A 284 14.43 13.67 -7.44
N SER A 285 13.59 14.59 -6.96
CA SER A 285 13.33 14.72 -5.53
C SER A 285 12.52 13.54 -4.95
N PHE A 286 11.75 12.83 -5.80
CA PHE A 286 11.12 11.58 -5.42
C PHE A 286 12.11 10.44 -5.33
N ARG A 287 12.97 10.28 -6.32
CA ARG A 287 14.02 9.24 -6.31
C ARG A 287 14.98 9.41 -5.14
N ASP A 288 15.41 10.66 -4.88
CA ASP A 288 16.26 10.97 -3.73
C ASP A 288 15.56 10.66 -2.40
N PHE A 289 14.25 10.97 -2.31
CA PHE A 289 13.45 10.63 -1.14
C PHE A 289 13.34 9.10 -0.96
N VAL A 290 13.04 8.34 -2.01
CA VAL A 290 12.94 6.87 -1.95
C VAL A 290 14.27 6.26 -1.52
N ALA A 291 15.38 6.71 -2.08
CA ALA A 291 16.72 6.28 -1.67
C ALA A 291 17.04 6.65 -0.20
N GLN A 292 16.64 7.86 0.23
CA GLN A 292 16.85 8.31 1.61
C GLN A 292 16.11 7.45 2.63
N ILE A 293 14.92 6.97 2.29
CA ILE A 293 14.11 6.12 3.17
C ILE A 293 14.44 4.61 3.03
N GLY A 294 15.38 4.25 2.15
CA GLY A 294 15.81 2.86 1.96
C GLY A 294 14.85 1.99 1.17
N GLY A 295 14.13 2.58 0.23
CA GLY A 295 13.23 1.91 -0.69
C GLY A 295 13.75 1.85 -2.11
N GLU A 296 13.05 1.12 -2.95
CA GLU A 296 13.24 1.05 -4.39
C GLU A 296 11.94 1.42 -5.10
N THR A 297 12.05 2.15 -6.21
CA THR A 297 10.87 2.48 -7.02
C THR A 297 10.37 1.23 -7.72
N ALA A 298 9.05 1.01 -7.69
CA ALA A 298 8.41 -0.09 -8.39
C ALA A 298 8.00 0.32 -9.82
N SER A 299 7.77 -0.66 -10.70
CA SER A 299 7.49 -0.40 -12.12
C SER A 299 6.09 -0.84 -12.55
N HIS A 300 5.39 -1.68 -11.79
CA HIS A 300 4.10 -2.25 -12.19
C HIS A 300 2.98 -1.19 -12.20
N GLU A 301 2.19 -1.15 -13.26
CA GLU A 301 1.01 -0.29 -13.38
C GLU A 301 -0.17 -1.05 -14.01
N GLY A 302 -1.38 -0.56 -13.79
CA GLY A 302 -2.59 -1.11 -14.38
C GLY A 302 -2.74 -2.61 -14.16
N ASP A 303 -2.87 -3.35 -15.24
CA ASP A 303 -3.03 -4.81 -15.22
C ASP A 303 -1.81 -5.53 -14.65
N GLU A 304 -0.59 -5.05 -14.88
CA GLU A 304 0.61 -5.65 -14.29
C GLU A 304 0.61 -5.51 -12.77
N PHE A 305 0.18 -4.36 -12.26
CA PHE A 305 0.05 -4.17 -10.82
C PHE A 305 -1.08 -5.02 -10.23
N ARG A 306 -2.20 -5.17 -10.93
CA ARG A 306 -3.28 -6.08 -10.53
C ARG A 306 -2.77 -7.53 -10.42
N ASP A 307 -2.04 -8.01 -11.44
CA ASP A 307 -1.53 -9.38 -11.48
C ASP A 307 -0.47 -9.61 -10.40
N TYR A 308 0.38 -8.62 -10.10
CA TYR A 308 1.30 -8.63 -8.97
C TYR A 308 0.53 -8.78 -7.63
N VAL A 309 -0.52 -8.01 -7.43
CA VAL A 309 -1.36 -8.09 -6.21
C VAL A 309 -2.06 -9.45 -6.10
N ALA A 310 -2.55 -10.01 -7.21
CA ALA A 310 -3.16 -11.33 -7.23
C ALA A 310 -2.16 -12.41 -6.80
N GLN A 311 -0.94 -12.40 -7.32
CA GLN A 311 0.15 -13.30 -6.92
C GLN A 311 0.54 -13.11 -5.45
N ASP A 312 0.53 -11.88 -4.95
CA ASP A 312 0.84 -11.58 -3.55
C ASP A 312 -0.24 -12.13 -2.59
N VAL A 313 -1.52 -12.15 -3.00
CA VAL A 313 -2.60 -12.83 -2.26
C VAL A 313 -2.32 -14.33 -2.15
N GLU A 314 -1.97 -14.98 -3.26
CA GLU A 314 -1.64 -16.41 -3.28
C GLU A 314 -0.42 -16.71 -2.39
N ARG A 315 0.63 -15.92 -2.50
CA ARG A 315 1.83 -16.05 -1.66
C ARG A 315 1.51 -15.97 -0.17
N TRP A 316 0.67 -15.05 0.25
CA TRP A 316 0.29 -14.93 1.67
C TRP A 316 -0.63 -16.06 2.14
N GLN A 317 -1.44 -16.65 1.25
CA GLN A 317 -2.19 -17.88 1.56
C GLN A 317 -1.25 -19.05 1.85
N ASP A 318 -0.19 -19.21 1.06
CA ASP A 318 0.82 -20.24 1.26
C ASP A 318 1.58 -20.03 2.58
N VAL A 319 2.02 -18.80 2.85
CA VAL A 319 2.70 -18.44 4.11
C VAL A 319 1.82 -18.72 5.33
N ALA A 320 0.54 -18.36 5.27
CA ALA A 320 -0.37 -18.58 6.39
C ALA A 320 -0.70 -20.07 6.59
N GLY A 321 -0.74 -20.85 5.50
CA GLY A 321 -0.89 -22.31 5.57
C GLY A 321 0.29 -22.97 6.28
N GLN A 322 1.51 -22.49 6.03
CA GLN A 322 2.73 -22.96 6.69
C GLN A 322 2.79 -22.55 8.17
N ALA A 323 2.32 -21.35 8.48
CA ALA A 323 2.41 -20.76 9.82
C ALA A 323 1.23 -21.15 10.75
N GLU A 324 0.29 -22.01 10.30
CA GLU A 324 -0.95 -22.38 11.04
C GLU A 324 -1.74 -21.15 11.54
N LEU A 325 -1.72 -20.04 10.79
CA LEU A 325 -2.33 -18.75 11.16
C LEU A 325 -3.84 -18.66 10.88
N GLN A 326 -4.54 -19.79 10.70
CA GLN A 326 -5.98 -19.85 10.37
C GLN A 326 -6.88 -19.94 11.60
#